data_342874a097647e005fb656172b2b2a69
#
_entry.id   342874a097647e005fb656172b2b2a69
#
_cell.length_a   1.000
_cell.length_b   1.000
_cell.length_c   1.000
_cell.angle_alpha   90.00
_cell.angle_beta   90.00
_cell.angle_gamma   90.00
#
_symmetry.space_group_name_H-M   'P 1'
#
loop_
_entity.id
_entity.type
_entity.pdbx_description
1 polymer ?
#
loop_
_entity_poly.entity_id
_entity_poly.type
_entity_poly.pdbx_seq_one_letter_code
_entity_poly.pdbx_strand_id
1 'polypeptide(L)'
;MIDKKQDKKAYAHAEKAYMQGTLFPYIKVGMQKVNLTPTVNIVNGEKVTTPNAPVYIYDTSGPFSDPNMEIDLKKGLPRMRESWIIGRGDVEKLPSITSEYGKMRRDDKSLDHLRFEHIALPYRAKAGKAITQMAYAKAGI
;
A
#
# COMPACT_ATOMS: atom_id res chain seq x y z
N MET A 1 -17.22 3.78 -22.85
CA MET A 1 -16.15 2.75 -22.68
C MET A 1 -14.85 3.53 -22.45
N ILE A 2 -14.43 3.66 -21.19
CA ILE A 2 -13.19 4.38 -20.86
C ILE A 2 -12.05 3.42 -21.11
N ASP A 3 -11.15 3.80 -22.01
CA ASP A 3 -10.01 2.98 -22.41
C ASP A 3 -9.05 2.82 -21.22
N LYS A 4 -9.05 1.64 -20.59
CA LYS A 4 -8.33 1.31 -19.36
C LYS A 4 -6.80 1.26 -19.50
N LYS A 5 -6.26 1.53 -20.70
CA LYS A 5 -4.82 1.36 -20.96
C LYS A 5 -3.98 2.64 -20.92
N GLN A 6 -4.58 3.82 -20.85
CA GLN A 6 -3.84 5.08 -21.05
C GLN A 6 -3.26 5.73 -19.78
N ASP A 7 -3.75 5.42 -18.58
CA ASP A 7 -3.42 6.22 -17.39
C ASP A 7 -2.36 5.63 -16.44
N LYS A 8 -1.77 4.47 -16.75
CA LYS A 8 -0.77 3.86 -15.85
C LYS A 8 0.66 4.42 -15.97
N LYS A 9 0.93 5.34 -16.90
CA LYS A 9 2.20 6.08 -17.01
C LYS A 9 2.03 7.53 -16.55
N ALA A 10 1.65 7.71 -15.29
CA ALA A 10 1.45 9.04 -14.75
C ALA A 10 2.74 9.90 -14.73
N TYR A 11 3.92 9.27 -14.76
CA TYR A 11 5.20 9.97 -14.68
C TYR A 11 6.20 9.39 -15.68
N ALA A 12 6.61 10.19 -16.68
CA ALA A 12 7.52 9.76 -17.76
C ALA A 12 8.90 9.31 -17.26
N HIS A 13 9.32 9.76 -16.07
CA HIS A 13 10.65 9.50 -15.50
C HIS A 13 10.60 8.70 -14.19
N ALA A 14 9.42 8.18 -13.81
CA ALA A 14 9.25 7.39 -12.59
C ALA A 14 8.67 6.02 -12.92
N GLU A 15 9.11 5.02 -12.18
CA GLU A 15 8.62 3.66 -12.27
C GLU A 15 8.28 3.10 -10.89
N LYS A 16 7.27 2.23 -10.81
CA LYS A 16 6.93 1.54 -9.57
C LYS A 16 8.08 0.63 -9.16
N ALA A 17 8.53 0.76 -7.92
CA ALA A 17 9.53 -0.09 -7.32
C ALA A 17 9.05 -0.57 -5.95
N TYR A 18 9.67 -1.62 -5.43
CA TYR A 18 9.37 -2.14 -4.11
C TYR A 18 10.66 -2.30 -3.31
N MET A 19 10.65 -1.77 -2.09
CA MET A 19 11.71 -2.02 -1.12
C MET A 19 11.24 -3.06 -0.11
N GLN A 20 12.12 -3.98 0.24
CA GLN A 20 11.84 -4.99 1.26
C GLN A 20 12.12 -4.42 2.65
N GLY A 21 11.32 -4.82 3.64
CA GLY A 21 11.58 -4.52 5.03
C GLY A 21 12.79 -5.32 5.56
N THR A 22 13.57 -4.73 6.46
CA THR A 22 14.73 -5.39 7.08
C THR A 22 14.30 -6.48 8.05
N LEU A 23 13.34 -6.17 8.94
CA LEU A 23 12.83 -7.12 9.94
C LEU A 23 11.78 -8.08 9.36
N PHE A 24 11.05 -7.63 8.34
CA PHE A 24 10.00 -8.40 7.69
C PHE A 24 10.20 -8.36 6.17
N PRO A 25 11.12 -9.15 5.61
CA PRO A 25 11.50 -9.08 4.19
C PRO A 25 10.38 -9.49 3.23
N TYR A 26 9.34 -10.15 3.70
CA TYR A 26 8.15 -10.46 2.92
C TYR A 26 7.21 -9.24 2.74
N ILE A 27 7.44 -8.15 3.49
CA ILE A 27 6.71 -6.89 3.30
C ILE A 27 7.43 -6.08 2.24
N LYS A 28 6.69 -5.73 1.20
CA LYS A 28 7.16 -4.89 0.11
C LYS A 28 6.57 -3.50 0.25
N VAL A 29 7.42 -2.51 0.53
CA VAL A 29 7.03 -1.11 0.60
C VAL A 29 7.03 -0.52 -0.80
N GLY A 30 5.87 0.00 -1.24
CA GLY A 30 5.73 0.64 -2.55
C GLY A 30 6.50 1.97 -2.60
N MET A 31 7.36 2.09 -3.60
CA MET A 31 8.17 3.27 -3.87
C MET A 31 7.98 3.71 -5.32
N GLN A 32 8.28 4.96 -5.59
CA GLN A 32 8.53 5.46 -6.94
C GLN A 32 10.04 5.64 -7.10
N LYS A 33 10.62 4.96 -8.08
CA LYS A 33 12.00 5.17 -8.50
C LYS A 33 11.99 6.25 -9.56
N VAL A 34 12.54 7.41 -9.24
CA VAL A 34 12.62 8.58 -10.11
C VAL A 34 13.99 8.62 -10.76
N ASN A 35 14.04 8.47 -12.08
CA ASN A 35 15.27 8.55 -12.84
C ASN A 35 15.61 10.02 -13.08
N LEU A 36 16.79 10.44 -12.61
CA LEU A 36 17.27 11.80 -12.76
C LEU A 36 17.97 12.01 -14.11
N THR A 37 17.85 13.20 -14.66
CA THR A 37 18.61 13.60 -15.84
C THR A 37 20.10 13.66 -15.51
N PRO A 38 21.00 13.25 -16.42
CA PRO A 38 22.43 13.36 -16.20
C PRO A 38 22.88 14.81 -15.98
N THR A 39 23.87 15.00 -15.14
CA THR A 39 24.54 16.29 -14.97
C THR A 39 25.52 16.53 -16.11
N VAL A 40 25.43 17.70 -16.71
CA VAL A 40 26.30 18.09 -17.82
C VAL A 40 27.20 19.25 -17.38
N ASN A 41 28.49 19.02 -17.39
CA ASN A 41 29.53 20.02 -17.07
C ASN A 41 30.41 20.30 -18.28
N ILE A 42 31.00 21.48 -18.34
CA ILE A 42 32.03 21.82 -19.31
C ILE A 42 33.37 21.83 -18.57
N VAL A 43 34.25 20.91 -18.94
CA VAL A 43 35.58 20.77 -18.36
C VAL A 43 36.59 20.96 -19.50
N ASN A 44 37.46 21.95 -19.39
CA ASN A 44 38.45 22.31 -20.43
C ASN A 44 37.86 22.53 -21.82
N GLY A 45 36.64 23.06 -21.91
CA GLY A 45 35.93 23.30 -23.17
C GLY A 45 35.17 22.06 -23.72
N GLU A 46 35.30 20.92 -23.09
CA GLU A 46 34.60 19.69 -23.49
C GLU A 46 33.37 19.42 -22.60
N LYS A 47 32.32 18.91 -23.22
CA LYS A 47 31.06 18.54 -22.54
C LYS A 47 31.20 17.18 -21.88
N VAL A 48 31.25 17.17 -20.54
CA VAL A 48 31.28 15.94 -19.75
C VAL A 48 29.90 15.67 -19.17
N THR A 49 29.33 14.49 -19.46
CA THR A 49 28.02 14.05 -18.97
C THR A 49 28.20 12.97 -17.93
N THR A 50 27.70 13.23 -16.72
CA THR A 50 27.75 12.29 -15.59
C THR A 50 26.33 11.79 -15.28
N PRO A 51 26.08 10.47 -15.28
CA PRO A 51 24.78 9.93 -14.91
C PRO A 51 24.52 10.17 -13.41
N ASN A 52 23.28 10.50 -13.07
CA ASN A 52 22.83 10.63 -11.70
C ASN A 52 22.13 9.35 -11.24
N ALA A 53 22.36 8.96 -10.00
CA ALA A 53 21.66 7.85 -9.40
C ALA A 53 20.16 8.18 -9.25
N PRO A 54 19.26 7.18 -9.41
CA PRO A 54 17.83 7.39 -9.22
C PRO A 54 17.51 7.68 -7.75
N VAL A 55 16.44 8.45 -7.53
CA VAL A 55 15.93 8.75 -6.19
C VAL A 55 14.69 7.88 -5.94
N TYR A 56 14.62 7.26 -4.76
CA TYR A 56 13.47 6.49 -4.33
C TYR A 56 12.64 7.31 -3.35
N ILE A 57 11.37 7.50 -3.67
CA ILE A 57 10.41 8.21 -2.82
C ILE A 57 9.26 7.27 -2.46
N TYR A 58 8.69 7.43 -1.26
CA TYR A 58 7.54 6.64 -0.84
C TYR A 58 6.34 6.90 -1.76
N ASP A 59 5.71 5.83 -2.23
CA ASP A 59 4.56 5.93 -3.12
C ASP A 59 3.25 5.96 -2.34
N THR A 60 2.68 7.16 -2.21
CA THR A 60 1.39 7.37 -1.54
C THR A 60 0.19 6.96 -2.38
N SER A 61 0.35 6.72 -3.68
CA SER A 61 -0.73 6.29 -4.58
C SER A 61 -1.09 4.80 -4.43
N GLY A 62 -0.24 4.04 -3.70
CA GLY A 62 -0.50 2.64 -3.39
C GLY A 62 -0.65 1.77 -4.65
N PRO A 63 -1.75 0.99 -4.77
CA PRO A 63 -1.95 0.08 -5.89
C PRO A 63 -2.27 0.79 -7.21
N PHE A 64 -2.66 2.07 -7.19
CA PHE A 64 -3.06 2.79 -8.41
C PHE A 64 -1.89 3.05 -9.36
N SER A 65 -0.68 3.14 -8.85
CA SER A 65 0.55 3.32 -9.64
C SER A 65 1.21 2.00 -10.06
N ASP A 66 0.70 0.86 -9.61
CA ASP A 66 1.25 -0.47 -9.95
C ASP A 66 0.64 -0.99 -11.25
N PRO A 67 1.44 -1.12 -12.34
CA PRO A 67 0.94 -1.63 -13.62
C PRO A 67 0.51 -3.10 -13.56
N ASN A 68 1.00 -3.86 -12.57
CA ASN A 68 0.71 -5.28 -12.41
C ASN A 68 -0.50 -5.54 -11.48
N MET A 69 -1.08 -4.49 -10.90
CA MET A 69 -2.20 -4.64 -9.98
C MET A 69 -3.52 -4.33 -10.67
N GLU A 70 -4.42 -5.29 -10.62
CA GLU A 70 -5.80 -5.09 -11.04
C GLU A 70 -6.62 -4.54 -9.87
N ILE A 71 -7.31 -3.41 -10.10
CA ILE A 71 -8.17 -2.78 -9.12
C ILE A 71 -9.62 -3.07 -9.47
N ASP A 72 -10.31 -3.76 -8.57
CA ASP A 72 -11.74 -4.00 -8.64
C ASP A 72 -12.44 -3.16 -7.56
N LEU A 73 -13.21 -2.17 -7.99
CA LEU A 73 -13.91 -1.25 -7.06
C LEU A 73 -14.93 -1.98 -6.17
N LYS A 74 -15.48 -3.11 -6.61
CA LYS A 74 -16.42 -3.90 -5.81
C LYS A 74 -15.73 -4.71 -4.72
N LYS A 75 -14.52 -5.20 -5.00
CA LYS A 75 -13.71 -5.94 -4.02
C LYS A 75 -12.92 -5.02 -3.10
N GLY A 76 -12.80 -3.74 -3.45
CA GLY A 76 -12.00 -2.76 -2.74
C GLY A 76 -10.50 -2.89 -3.00
N LEU A 77 -9.72 -2.07 -2.31
CA LEU A 77 -8.27 -2.09 -2.45
C LEU A 77 -7.63 -3.28 -1.74
N PRO A 78 -6.55 -3.85 -2.29
CA PRO A 78 -5.80 -4.91 -1.63
C PRO A 78 -5.30 -4.47 -0.26
N ARG A 79 -5.43 -5.35 0.74
CA ARG A 79 -4.94 -5.11 2.09
C ARG A 79 -3.44 -5.39 2.17
N MET A 80 -2.64 -4.43 1.76
CA MET A 80 -1.19 -4.58 1.59
C MET A 80 -0.44 -5.01 2.86
N ARG A 81 -0.97 -4.68 4.05
CA ARG A 81 -0.35 -5.02 5.35
C ARG A 81 -1.00 -6.21 6.06
N GLU A 82 -1.97 -6.88 5.46
CA GLU A 82 -2.71 -7.96 6.13
C GLU A 82 -1.81 -9.15 6.49
N SER A 83 -0.91 -9.53 5.59
CA SER A 83 0.05 -10.61 5.85
C SER A 83 0.96 -10.30 7.05
N TRP A 84 1.41 -9.06 7.19
CA TRP A 84 2.20 -8.61 8.33
C TRP A 84 1.38 -8.60 9.62
N ILE A 85 0.15 -8.11 9.58
CA ILE A 85 -0.76 -8.09 10.73
C ILE A 85 -0.99 -9.51 11.25
N ILE A 86 -1.26 -10.45 10.35
CA ILE A 86 -1.46 -11.87 10.71
C ILE A 86 -0.16 -12.50 11.19
N GLY A 87 0.94 -12.26 10.49
CA GLY A 87 2.25 -12.86 10.77
C GLY A 87 2.84 -12.50 12.13
N ARG A 88 2.43 -11.36 12.73
CA ARG A 88 2.81 -11.01 14.10
C ARG A 88 2.21 -11.94 15.16
N GLY A 89 1.08 -12.58 14.86
CA GLY A 89 0.44 -13.54 15.76
C GLY A 89 -0.26 -12.91 16.98
N ASP A 90 -0.36 -11.57 17.02
CA ASP A 90 -0.91 -10.79 18.15
C ASP A 90 -2.39 -10.41 17.98
N VAL A 91 -2.97 -10.72 16.83
CA VAL A 91 -4.38 -10.44 16.51
C VAL A 91 -5.16 -11.72 16.21
N GLU A 92 -6.47 -11.62 16.36
CA GLU A 92 -7.43 -12.62 15.91
C GLU A 92 -8.49 -11.98 15.02
N LYS A 93 -8.92 -12.70 13.99
CA LYS A 93 -9.98 -12.26 13.09
C LYS A 93 -11.32 -12.49 13.76
N LEU A 94 -12.16 -11.47 13.78
CA LEU A 94 -13.51 -11.58 14.36
C LEU A 94 -14.44 -12.31 13.40
N PRO A 95 -15.39 -13.10 13.91
CA PRO A 95 -16.36 -13.84 13.08
C PRO A 95 -17.41 -12.93 12.44
N SER A 96 -17.58 -11.70 12.94
CA SER A 96 -18.56 -10.73 12.45
C SER A 96 -18.17 -9.30 12.81
N ILE A 97 -18.93 -8.35 12.26
CA ILE A 97 -18.88 -6.94 12.68
C ILE A 97 -19.45 -6.84 14.12
N THR A 98 -18.70 -6.22 15.02
CA THR A 98 -19.05 -6.14 16.46
C THR A 98 -19.57 -4.78 16.91
N SER A 99 -19.32 -3.69 16.15
CA SER A 99 -19.82 -2.37 16.50
C SER A 99 -21.34 -2.30 16.35
N GLU A 100 -22.00 -1.62 17.30
CA GLU A 100 -23.46 -1.38 17.25
C GLU A 100 -23.88 -0.72 15.94
N TYR A 101 -23.17 0.32 15.54
CA TYR A 101 -23.43 0.99 14.27
C TYR A 101 -23.27 0.06 13.07
N GLY A 102 -22.23 -0.78 13.05
CA GLY A 102 -21.99 -1.74 11.97
C GLY A 102 -23.12 -2.77 11.87
N LYS A 103 -23.62 -3.26 13.02
CA LYS A 103 -24.77 -4.18 13.06
C LYS A 103 -26.03 -3.51 12.56
N MET A 104 -26.35 -2.33 13.06
CA MET A 104 -27.50 -1.55 12.63
C MET A 104 -27.49 -1.30 11.11
N ARG A 105 -26.33 -0.89 10.55
CA ARG A 105 -26.18 -0.68 9.10
C ARG A 105 -26.32 -1.96 8.32
N ARG A 106 -25.81 -3.08 8.81
CA ARG A 106 -25.94 -4.39 8.15
C ARG A 106 -27.38 -4.88 8.13
N ASP A 107 -28.13 -4.64 9.21
CA ASP A 107 -29.49 -5.15 9.36
C ASP A 107 -30.54 -4.28 8.65
N ASP A 108 -30.16 -3.08 8.22
CA ASP A 108 -31.00 -2.17 7.45
C ASP A 108 -31.10 -2.62 5.97
N LYS A 109 -32.21 -3.24 5.62
CA LYS A 109 -32.49 -3.76 4.28
C LYS A 109 -32.60 -2.69 3.20
N SER A 110 -32.93 -1.45 3.55
CA SER A 110 -33.02 -0.34 2.60
C SER A 110 -31.67 0.01 1.95
N LEU A 111 -30.57 -0.40 2.59
CA LEU A 111 -29.20 -0.13 2.18
C LEU A 111 -28.53 -1.29 1.40
N ASP A 112 -29.26 -2.40 1.15
CA ASP A 112 -28.68 -3.56 0.50
C ASP A 112 -28.09 -3.25 -0.88
N HIS A 113 -28.69 -2.33 -1.63
CA HIS A 113 -28.24 -1.89 -2.95
C HIS A 113 -26.91 -1.10 -2.91
N LEU A 114 -26.51 -0.58 -1.74
CA LEU A 114 -25.25 0.16 -1.54
C LEU A 114 -24.13 -0.71 -0.99
N ARG A 115 -24.39 -2.00 -0.69
CA ARG A 115 -23.42 -2.87 -0.07
C ARG A 115 -22.54 -3.56 -1.09
N PHE A 116 -21.27 -3.72 -0.72
CA PHE A 116 -20.35 -4.58 -1.43
C PHE A 116 -20.37 -5.99 -0.81
N GLU A 117 -20.28 -7.02 -1.64
CA GLU A 117 -20.35 -8.43 -1.21
C GLU A 117 -19.16 -8.84 -0.32
N HIS A 118 -18.04 -8.12 -0.41
CA HIS A 118 -16.77 -8.46 0.24
C HIS A 118 -16.36 -7.45 1.31
N ILE A 119 -17.14 -7.34 2.38
CA ILE A 119 -16.70 -6.60 3.57
C ILE A 119 -15.72 -7.49 4.34
N ALA A 120 -14.46 -7.06 4.38
CA ALA A 120 -13.46 -7.78 5.15
C ALA A 120 -13.73 -7.63 6.65
N LEU A 121 -13.74 -8.76 7.36
CA LEU A 121 -13.96 -8.80 8.80
C LEU A 121 -12.82 -8.14 9.58
N PRO A 122 -13.11 -7.48 10.70
CA PRO A 122 -12.11 -6.79 11.50
C PRO A 122 -11.23 -7.77 12.29
N TYR A 123 -10.05 -7.28 12.67
CA TYR A 123 -9.16 -7.93 13.62
C TYR A 123 -9.21 -7.22 14.97
N ARG A 124 -9.00 -7.95 16.04
CA ARG A 124 -8.77 -7.39 17.37
C ARG A 124 -7.52 -7.99 18.01
N ALA A 125 -6.98 -7.32 19.02
CA ALA A 125 -5.88 -7.85 19.81
C ALA A 125 -6.30 -9.15 20.51
N LYS A 126 -5.43 -10.15 20.52
CA LYS A 126 -5.58 -11.31 21.40
C LYS A 126 -5.48 -10.87 22.86
N ALA A 127 -6.06 -11.65 23.76
CA ALA A 127 -5.98 -11.38 25.19
C ALA A 127 -4.51 -11.19 25.64
N GLY A 128 -4.25 -10.14 26.40
CA GLY A 128 -2.92 -9.80 26.91
C GLY A 128 -1.93 -9.24 25.87
N LYS A 129 -2.36 -8.99 24.62
CA LYS A 129 -1.51 -8.37 23.59
C LYS A 129 -1.85 -6.89 23.40
N ALA A 130 -0.81 -6.07 23.26
CA ALA A 130 -0.94 -4.66 22.90
C ALA A 130 -0.57 -4.49 21.42
N ILE A 131 -1.47 -3.86 20.64
CA ILE A 131 -1.32 -3.66 19.19
C ILE A 131 -1.22 -2.17 18.83
N THR A 132 -0.69 -1.36 19.74
CA THR A 132 -0.48 0.07 19.49
C THR A 132 0.89 0.30 18.85
N GLN A 133 1.01 1.38 18.08
CA GLN A 133 2.31 1.81 17.53
C GLN A 133 3.38 1.96 18.62
N MET A 134 3.00 2.49 19.79
CA MET A 134 3.89 2.63 20.94
C MET A 134 4.41 1.28 21.45
N ALA A 135 3.54 0.25 21.51
CA ALA A 135 3.96 -1.08 21.95
C ALA A 135 4.98 -1.69 20.99
N TYR A 136 4.77 -1.54 19.69
CA TYR A 136 5.72 -2.01 18.67
C TYR A 136 7.03 -1.24 18.71
N ALA A 137 6.99 0.08 18.80
CA ALA A 137 8.20 0.91 18.94
C ALA A 137 9.03 0.50 20.16
N LYS A 138 8.39 0.25 21.32
CA LYS A 138 9.08 -0.24 22.52
C LYS A 138 9.67 -1.65 22.35
N ALA A 139 9.06 -2.46 21.49
CA ALA A 139 9.56 -3.79 21.15
C ALA A 139 10.64 -3.79 20.05
N GLY A 140 11.00 -2.63 19.49
CA GLY A 140 11.97 -2.50 18.40
C GLY A 140 11.44 -2.95 17.04
N ILE A 141 10.12 -2.89 16.85
CA ILE A 141 9.44 -3.30 15.60
C ILE A 141 8.99 -2.07 14.81
#